data_b4900ca632cd7d39e85b9a305d45fc67
#
_entry.id   b4900ca632cd7d39e85b9a305d45fc67
#
_cell.length_a   1.000
_cell.length_b   1.000
_cell.length_c   1.000
_cell.angle_alpha   90.00
_cell.angle_beta   90.00
_cell.angle_gamma   90.00
#
_symmetry.space_group_name_H-M   'P 1'
#
loop_
_entity.id
_entity.type
_entity.pdbx_description
1 polymer ?
#
loop_
_entity_poly.entity_id
_entity_poly.type
_entity_poly.pdbx_seq_one_letter_code
_entity_poly.pdbx_strand_id
1 'polypeptide(L)'
;MVDINEYKKDFKMYCEKAAAFLKEEKNEDAVKFYKKAKTSLESLLKFDENKYNHPVYEQKKQEIKKKIEELESKKKVANKEGGGGGG
;
A
#
# COMPACT_ATOMS: atom_id res chain seq x y z
N MET A 1 -25.19 4.85 3.72
CA MET A 1 -24.34 5.69 4.56
C MET A 1 -22.94 5.08 4.64
N VAL A 2 -21.93 5.89 4.47
CA VAL A 2 -20.55 5.39 4.49
C VAL A 2 -20.05 5.35 5.94
N ASP A 3 -19.49 4.20 6.31
CA ASP A 3 -18.91 4.04 7.65
C ASP A 3 -17.39 4.11 7.51
N ILE A 4 -16.81 5.24 7.91
CA ILE A 4 -15.37 5.43 7.80
C ILE A 4 -14.58 4.45 8.67
N ASN A 5 -15.22 3.93 9.73
CA ASN A 5 -14.55 2.94 10.58
C ASN A 5 -14.26 1.64 9.81
N GLU A 6 -15.12 1.30 8.87
CA GLU A 6 -14.88 0.16 7.99
C GLU A 6 -13.60 0.35 7.18
N TYR A 7 -13.43 1.55 6.61
CA TYR A 7 -12.22 1.85 5.84
C TYR A 7 -10.98 1.84 6.72
N LYS A 8 -11.09 2.32 7.96
CA LYS A 8 -9.96 2.29 8.89
C LYS A 8 -9.56 0.85 9.23
N LYS A 9 -10.54 0.00 9.44
CA LYS A 9 -10.32 -1.42 9.70
C LYS A 9 -9.65 -2.09 8.50
N ASP A 10 -10.20 -1.82 7.32
CA ASP A 10 -9.67 -2.39 6.09
C ASP A 10 -8.22 -1.97 5.87
N PHE A 11 -7.95 -0.69 6.05
CA PHE A 11 -6.61 -0.16 5.91
C PHE A 11 -5.63 -0.89 6.82
N LYS A 12 -5.99 -1.02 8.10
CA LYS A 12 -5.14 -1.69 9.08
C LYS A 12 -4.91 -3.14 8.68
N MET A 13 -5.96 -3.84 8.29
CA MET A 13 -5.88 -5.23 7.88
C MET A 13 -4.97 -5.40 6.66
N TYR A 14 -5.15 -4.56 5.65
CA TYR A 14 -4.34 -4.65 4.44
C TYR A 14 -2.87 -4.39 4.72
N CYS A 15 -2.57 -3.41 5.59
CA CYS A 15 -1.20 -3.12 5.97
C CYS A 15 -0.57 -4.31 6.70
N GLU A 16 -1.32 -4.93 7.61
CA GLU A 16 -0.83 -6.09 8.36
C GLU A 16 -0.54 -7.26 7.43
N LYS A 17 -1.44 -7.52 6.49
CA LYS A 17 -1.25 -8.59 5.53
C LYS A 17 -0.06 -8.33 4.62
N ALA A 18 0.07 -7.09 4.16
CA ALA A 18 1.21 -6.72 3.32
C ALA A 18 2.52 -6.93 4.06
N ALA A 19 2.59 -6.53 5.32
CA ALA A 19 3.79 -6.73 6.13
C ALA A 19 4.09 -8.20 6.32
N ALA A 20 3.06 -9.02 6.51
CA ALA A 20 3.23 -10.46 6.66
C ALA A 20 3.81 -11.08 5.38
N PHE A 21 3.31 -10.66 4.22
CA PHE A 21 3.84 -11.14 2.95
C PHE A 21 5.30 -10.73 2.74
N LEU A 22 5.66 -9.52 3.18
CA LEU A 22 7.05 -9.08 3.10
C LEU A 22 7.98 -9.98 3.91
N LYS A 23 7.54 -10.41 5.07
CA LYS A 23 8.32 -11.32 5.90
C LYS A 23 8.55 -12.66 5.21
N GLU A 24 7.60 -13.06 4.37
CA GLU A 24 7.69 -14.30 3.61
C GLU A 24 8.33 -14.10 2.24
N GLU A 25 8.82 -12.91 1.98
CA GLU A 25 9.45 -12.53 0.73
C GLU A 25 8.50 -12.64 -0.47
N LYS A 26 7.19 -12.52 -0.21
CA LYS A 26 6.18 -12.53 -1.26
C LYS A 26 5.86 -11.09 -1.66
N ASN A 27 6.80 -10.47 -2.36
CA ASN A 27 6.72 -9.04 -2.67
C ASN A 27 5.52 -8.68 -3.54
N GLU A 28 5.16 -9.54 -4.48
CA GLU A 28 4.01 -9.27 -5.35
C GLU A 28 2.71 -9.21 -4.55
N ASP A 29 2.55 -10.15 -3.62
CA ASP A 29 1.36 -10.16 -2.78
C ASP A 29 1.35 -8.95 -1.85
N ALA A 30 2.51 -8.60 -1.32
CA ALA A 30 2.63 -7.41 -0.47
C ALA A 30 2.21 -6.16 -1.23
N VAL A 31 2.66 -6.00 -2.48
CA VAL A 31 2.27 -4.86 -3.31
C VAL A 31 0.76 -4.82 -3.52
N LYS A 32 0.15 -5.97 -3.78
CA LYS A 32 -1.31 -6.06 -3.92
C LYS A 32 -2.02 -5.47 -2.71
N PHE A 33 -1.61 -5.89 -1.52
CA PHE A 33 -2.28 -5.43 -0.31
C PHE A 33 -1.95 -3.99 0.03
N TYR A 34 -0.74 -3.53 -0.28
CA TYR A 34 -0.43 -2.11 -0.12
C TYR A 34 -1.29 -1.25 -1.05
N LYS A 35 -1.55 -1.71 -2.27
CA LYS A 35 -2.44 -0.99 -3.19
C LYS A 35 -3.86 -0.93 -2.63
N LYS A 36 -4.33 -2.02 -2.03
CA LYS A 36 -5.64 -2.04 -1.39
C LYS A 36 -5.68 -1.07 -0.20
N ALA A 37 -4.61 -1.03 0.60
CA ALA A 37 -4.52 -0.10 1.72
C ALA A 37 -4.55 1.34 1.22
N LYS A 38 -3.85 1.63 0.14
CA LYS A 38 -3.86 2.96 -0.46
C LYS A 38 -5.28 3.36 -0.88
N THR A 39 -6.02 2.43 -1.49
CA THR A 39 -7.40 2.68 -1.89
C THR A 39 -8.27 2.98 -0.68
N SER A 40 -8.06 2.27 0.43
CA SER A 40 -8.80 2.57 1.67
C SER A 40 -8.51 3.99 2.16
N LEU A 41 -7.25 4.42 2.07
CA LEU A 41 -6.89 5.79 2.45
C LEU A 41 -7.56 6.82 1.55
N GLU A 42 -7.63 6.53 0.27
CA GLU A 42 -8.33 7.43 -0.66
C GLU A 42 -9.80 7.55 -0.32
N SER A 43 -10.41 6.45 0.09
CA SER A 43 -11.80 6.47 0.55
C SER A 43 -11.95 7.29 1.83
N LEU A 44 -10.99 7.14 2.75
CA LEU A 44 -11.01 7.93 3.98
C LEU A 44 -10.89 9.42 3.67
N LEU A 45 -10.00 9.79 2.76
CA LEU A 45 -9.86 11.19 2.34
C LEU A 45 -11.14 11.73 1.74
N LYS A 46 -11.87 10.88 1.06
CA LYS A 46 -13.12 11.28 0.40
C LYS A 46 -14.29 11.39 1.37
N PHE A 47 -14.39 10.46 2.31
CA PHE A 47 -15.58 10.34 3.15
C PHE A 47 -15.41 10.81 4.58
N ASP A 48 -14.21 10.91 5.10
CA ASP A 48 -14.00 11.41 6.45
C ASP A 48 -14.09 12.95 6.43
N GLU A 49 -15.10 13.47 7.08
CA GLU A 49 -15.31 14.90 7.10
C GLU A 49 -14.40 15.64 8.08
N ASN A 50 -13.72 14.90 8.94
CA ASN A 50 -12.80 15.49 9.91
C ASN A 50 -11.48 15.82 9.21
N LYS A 51 -11.34 17.10 8.85
CA LYS A 51 -10.19 17.57 8.11
C LYS A 51 -8.87 17.44 8.87
N TYR A 52 -8.93 17.33 10.18
CA TYR A 52 -7.72 17.13 10.97
C TYR A 52 -7.06 15.78 10.68
N ASN A 53 -7.85 14.82 10.23
CA ASN A 53 -7.33 13.49 9.89
C ASN A 53 -6.73 13.43 8.49
N HIS A 54 -7.09 14.38 7.63
CA HIS A 54 -6.66 14.34 6.22
C HIS A 54 -5.14 14.38 6.05
N PRO A 55 -4.39 15.24 6.75
CA PRO A 55 -2.94 15.22 6.62
C PRO A 55 -2.32 13.87 6.99
N VAL A 56 -2.88 13.20 8.00
CA VAL A 56 -2.42 11.88 8.41
C VAL A 56 -2.65 10.87 7.29
N TYR A 57 -3.84 10.89 6.68
CA TYR A 57 -4.15 9.99 5.57
C TYR A 57 -3.23 10.24 4.38
N GLU A 58 -2.99 11.51 4.06
CA GLU A 58 -2.11 11.85 2.95
C GLU A 58 -0.68 11.36 3.21
N GLN A 59 -0.18 11.55 4.41
CA GLN A 59 1.15 11.10 4.76
C GLN A 59 1.26 9.58 4.65
N LYS A 60 0.29 8.86 5.18
CA LYS A 60 0.27 7.40 5.09
C LYS A 60 0.18 6.93 3.64
N LYS A 61 -0.60 7.63 2.84
CA LYS A 61 -0.73 7.34 1.42
C LYS A 61 0.60 7.48 0.70
N GLN A 62 1.35 8.54 1.01
CA GLN A 62 2.67 8.75 0.41
C GLN A 62 3.66 7.67 0.85
N GLU A 63 3.62 7.28 2.11
CA GLU A 63 4.49 6.22 2.63
C GLU A 63 4.22 4.89 1.92
N ILE A 64 2.94 4.56 1.73
CA ILE A 64 2.55 3.33 1.06
C ILE A 64 2.96 3.38 -0.41
N LYS A 65 2.75 4.52 -1.06
CA LYS A 65 3.14 4.70 -2.45
C LYS A 65 4.64 4.46 -2.64
N LYS A 66 5.43 5.01 -1.72
CA LYS A 66 6.88 4.80 -1.73
C LYS A 66 7.22 3.33 -1.58
N LYS A 67 6.55 2.65 -0.65
CA LYS A 67 6.73 1.22 -0.41
C LYS A 67 6.46 0.43 -1.68
N ILE A 68 5.36 0.73 -2.34
CA ILE A 68 4.97 0.07 -3.58
C ILE A 68 6.05 0.29 -4.64
N GLU A 69 6.51 1.52 -4.79
CA GLU A 69 7.54 1.85 -5.77
C GLU A 69 8.84 1.09 -5.50
N GLU A 70 9.24 1.03 -4.25
CA GLU A 70 10.44 0.30 -3.85
C GLU A 70 10.33 -1.18 -4.18
N LEU A 71 9.20 -1.79 -3.88
CA LEU A 71 8.99 -3.21 -4.13
C LEU A 71 8.92 -3.50 -5.63
N GLU A 72 8.26 -2.63 -6.37
CA GLU A 72 8.18 -2.79 -7.82
C GLU A 72 9.54 -2.57 -8.48
N SER A 73 10.33 -1.66 -7.95
CA SER A 73 11.70 -1.44 -8.44
C SER A 73 12.57 -2.67 -8.22
N LYS A 74 12.48 -3.25 -7.04
CA LYS A 74 13.22 -4.47 -6.73
C LYS A 74 12.87 -5.59 -7.71
N LYS A 75 11.57 -5.74 -7.97
CA LYS A 75 11.09 -6.73 -8.90
C LYS A 75 11.65 -6.49 -10.29
N LYS A 76 11.64 -5.24 -10.73
CA LYS A 76 12.17 -4.87 -12.06
C LYS A 76 13.65 -5.17 -12.14
N VAL A 77 14.42 -4.81 -11.13
CA VAL A 77 15.86 -5.07 -11.10
C VAL A 77 16.11 -6.55 -11.17
N ALA A 78 15.40 -7.33 -10.37
CA ALA A 78 15.55 -8.79 -10.38
C ALA A 78 15.21 -9.36 -11.76
N ASN A 79 14.15 -8.87 -12.37
CA ASN A 79 13.75 -9.31 -13.70
C ASN A 79 14.82 -9.00 -14.74
N LYS A 80 15.41 -7.84 -14.66
CA LYS A 80 16.48 -7.46 -15.57
C LYS A 80 17.65 -8.40 -15.46
N GLU A 81 18.06 -8.67 -14.25
CA GLU A 81 19.18 -9.58 -14.01
C GLU A 81 18.83 -10.98 -14.47
N GLY A 82 17.62 -11.43 -14.13
CA GLY A 82 17.15 -12.73 -14.55
C GLY A 82 16.98 -12.83 -16.04
N GLY A 83 16.67 -11.73 -16.68
CA GLY A 83 16.51 -11.67 -18.09
C GLY A 83 17.83 -11.55 -18.84
N GLY A 84 18.88 -12.01 -18.23
CA GLY A 84 20.18 -11.92 -18.87
C GLY A 84 20.72 -10.53 -18.81
N GLY A 85 20.34 -9.85 -17.81
CA GLY A 85 20.80 -8.50 -17.64
C GLY A 85 20.30 -7.58 -18.73
N GLY A 86 19.61 -8.15 -19.66
CA GLY A 86 19.10 -7.36 -20.74
C GLY A 86 18.25 -6.24 -20.25
N GLY A 87 17.94 -6.36 -19.16
CA GLY A 87 17.19 -5.24 -18.65
C GLY A 87 17.96 -4.04 -18.94
#